data_7099eebdce0a0de00beefc76dae9648e
#
_entry.id   7099eebdce0a0de00beefc76dae9648e
#
_cell.length_a   1.000
_cell.length_b   1.000
_cell.length_c   1.000
_cell.angle_alpha   90.00
_cell.angle_beta   90.00
_cell.angle_gamma   90.00
#
_symmetry.space_group_name_H-M   'P 1'
#
loop_
_entity.id
_entity.type
_entity.pdbx_description
1 polymer ?
#
loop_
_entity_poly.entity_id
_entity_poly.type
_entity_poly.pdbx_seq_one_letter_code
_entity_poly.pdbx_strand_id
1 'polypeptide(L)'
;MTHIRGVPVTLLILLVILSTGAAFLPREYLPIALMALPMIGVIAGTMLPRRMRGKTWGLAVSASTLFTAISMALQYNWHQGGMQYLVTCPRMPGLNIQFSFGVDQISLMLVLLTASLHPLAVTASLRSIHVRSRQHYTNMNLLLVFMLGTFMATDLLLFYAFFEASLVPLFFIVGFWVGKERRRAAVT
;
A
#
# COMPACT_ATOMS: atom_id res chain seq x y z
N MET A 1 6.95 16.03 24.86
CA MET A 1 6.02 16.59 23.87
C MET A 1 6.80 16.86 22.59
N THR A 2 6.87 15.89 21.69
CA THR A 2 7.70 15.95 20.47
C THR A 2 6.89 16.57 19.35
N HIS A 3 7.30 17.76 18.98
CA HIS A 3 6.78 18.54 17.87
C HIS A 3 6.61 17.71 16.59
N ILE A 4 5.37 17.52 16.15
CA ILE A 4 4.98 17.11 14.79
C ILE A 4 5.23 18.30 13.85
N ARG A 5 6.49 18.71 13.70
CA ARG A 5 6.90 19.77 12.77
C ARG A 5 7.46 19.12 11.50
N GLY A 6 6.70 19.14 10.41
CA GLY A 6 7.25 18.81 9.09
C GLY A 6 6.35 18.14 8.04
N VAL A 7 5.17 17.67 8.38
CA VAL A 7 4.17 17.34 7.35
C VAL A 7 3.15 18.47 7.35
N PRO A 8 2.81 19.09 6.22
CA PRO A 8 1.73 20.05 6.21
C PRO A 8 0.49 19.31 6.73
N VAL A 9 -0.08 19.83 7.80
CA VAL A 9 -1.31 19.32 8.44
C VAL A 9 -2.39 19.11 7.36
N THR A 10 -2.37 19.94 6.33
CA THR A 10 -3.21 19.82 5.13
C THR A 10 -3.09 18.48 4.40
N LEU A 11 -1.89 17.90 4.27
CA LEU A 11 -1.70 16.58 3.63
C LEU A 11 -2.18 15.43 4.51
N LEU A 12 -1.99 15.53 5.83
CA LEU A 12 -2.57 14.56 6.77
C LEU A 12 -4.10 14.63 6.78
N ILE A 13 -4.65 15.84 6.81
CA ILE A 13 -6.10 16.06 6.70
C ILE A 13 -6.62 15.52 5.37
N LEU A 14 -5.94 15.77 4.26
CA LEU A 14 -6.33 15.27 2.95
C LEU A 14 -6.34 13.73 2.90
N LEU A 15 -5.35 13.06 3.50
CA LEU A 15 -5.32 11.60 3.60
C LEU A 15 -6.46 11.06 4.49
N VAL A 16 -6.73 11.72 5.59
CA VAL A 16 -7.87 11.35 6.46
C VAL A 16 -9.19 11.58 5.75
N ILE A 17 -9.35 12.69 5.03
CA ILE A 17 -10.55 12.96 4.23
C ILE A 17 -10.68 11.93 3.10
N LEU A 18 -9.60 11.59 2.41
CA LEU A 18 -9.60 10.55 1.36
C LEU A 18 -9.95 9.18 1.94
N SER A 19 -9.44 8.81 3.11
CA SER A 19 -9.74 7.52 3.73
C SER A 19 -11.18 7.46 4.30
N THR A 20 -11.65 8.54 4.92
CA THR A 20 -13.05 8.62 5.37
C THR A 20 -14.01 8.73 4.18
N GLY A 21 -13.62 9.48 3.13
CA GLY A 21 -14.37 9.52 1.88
C GLY A 21 -14.45 8.14 1.21
N ALA A 22 -13.38 7.35 1.27
CA ALA A 22 -13.38 5.99 0.74
C ALA A 22 -14.38 5.06 1.46
N ALA A 23 -14.65 5.28 2.75
CA ALA A 23 -15.67 4.52 3.49
C ALA A 23 -17.12 4.80 3.03
N PHE A 24 -17.35 5.98 2.44
CA PHE A 24 -18.64 6.38 1.88
C PHE A 24 -18.73 6.14 0.36
N LEU A 25 -17.67 5.65 -0.27
CA LEU A 25 -17.70 5.32 -1.68
C LEU A 25 -18.66 4.14 -1.95
N PRO A 26 -19.34 4.14 -3.11
CA PRO A 26 -20.05 2.96 -3.59
C PRO A 26 -19.11 1.75 -3.58
N ARG A 27 -19.66 0.58 -3.26
CA ARG A 27 -18.90 -0.67 -3.09
C ARG A 27 -17.95 -0.98 -4.25
N GLU A 28 -18.36 -0.61 -5.46
CA GLU A 28 -17.59 -0.85 -6.70
C GLU A 28 -16.24 -0.13 -6.74
N TYR A 29 -16.10 1.01 -6.05
CA TYR A 29 -14.88 1.81 -6.06
C TYR A 29 -13.91 1.49 -4.92
N LEU A 30 -14.33 0.69 -3.94
CA LEU A 30 -13.48 0.36 -2.77
C LEU A 30 -12.15 -0.32 -3.15
N PRO A 31 -12.10 -1.31 -4.07
CA PRO A 31 -10.83 -1.91 -4.49
C PRO A 31 -9.89 -0.91 -5.16
N ILE A 32 -10.46 -0.04 -5.99
CA ILE A 32 -9.69 1.02 -6.67
C ILE A 32 -9.14 2.01 -5.64
N ALA A 33 -9.96 2.44 -4.68
CA ALA A 33 -9.55 3.34 -3.61
C ALA A 33 -8.43 2.71 -2.74
N LEU A 34 -8.55 1.42 -2.44
CA LEU A 34 -7.58 0.68 -1.65
C LEU A 34 -6.18 0.64 -2.30
N MET A 35 -6.11 0.52 -3.62
CA MET A 35 -4.85 0.59 -4.38
C MET A 35 -4.40 2.03 -4.64
N ALA A 36 -5.33 2.94 -4.91
CA ALA A 36 -5.03 4.32 -5.24
C ALA A 36 -4.40 5.08 -4.06
N LEU A 37 -4.87 4.84 -2.82
CA LEU A 37 -4.35 5.51 -1.62
C LEU A 37 -2.84 5.33 -1.42
N PRO A 38 -2.30 4.09 -1.36
CA PRO A 38 -0.86 3.91 -1.23
C PRO A 38 -0.11 4.34 -2.49
N MET A 39 -0.70 4.25 -3.69
CA MET A 39 -0.09 4.76 -4.93
C MET A 39 0.05 6.28 -4.91
N ILE A 40 -0.98 7.02 -4.48
CA ILE A 40 -0.90 8.47 -4.24
C ILE A 40 0.19 8.74 -3.19
N GLY A 41 0.27 7.90 -2.16
CA GLY A 41 1.32 7.96 -1.15
C GLY A 41 2.72 7.83 -1.73
N VAL A 42 2.93 6.95 -2.70
CA VAL A 42 4.20 6.79 -3.43
C VAL A 42 4.51 8.03 -4.25
N ILE A 43 3.57 8.49 -5.09
CA ILE A 43 3.75 9.66 -5.97
C ILE A 43 4.05 10.91 -5.13
N ALA A 44 3.23 11.19 -4.13
CA ALA A 44 3.45 12.31 -3.23
C ALA A 44 4.78 12.17 -2.47
N GLY A 45 5.13 10.96 -2.01
CA GLY A 45 6.40 10.67 -1.35
C GLY A 45 7.61 10.97 -2.23
N THR A 46 7.53 10.79 -3.54
CA THR A 46 8.62 11.15 -4.48
C THR A 46 8.70 12.64 -4.76
N MET A 47 7.57 13.35 -4.78
CA MET A 47 7.48 14.78 -5.09
C MET A 47 7.72 15.69 -3.90
N LEU A 48 7.49 15.22 -2.68
CA LEU A 48 7.64 16.01 -1.46
C LEU A 48 9.07 16.51 -1.26
N PRO A 49 9.26 17.77 -0.82
CA PRO A 49 10.60 18.32 -0.58
C PRO A 49 11.34 17.53 0.50
N ARG A 50 12.68 17.43 0.35
CA ARG A 50 13.57 16.64 1.24
C ARG A 50 13.44 16.99 2.73
N ARG A 51 12.86 18.12 3.05
CA ARG A 51 12.65 18.63 4.41
C ARG A 51 11.52 17.94 5.16
N MET A 52 10.64 17.21 4.45
CA MET A 52 9.50 16.51 5.08
C MET A 52 9.94 15.13 5.60
N ARG A 53 9.50 14.81 6.81
CA ARG A 53 9.81 13.53 7.47
C ARG A 53 9.06 12.40 6.77
N GLY A 54 9.76 11.63 5.94
CA GLY A 54 9.21 10.44 5.27
C GLY A 54 8.55 9.45 6.24
N LYS A 55 8.99 9.44 7.49
CA LYS A 55 8.46 8.61 8.59
C LYS A 55 6.98 8.83 8.85
N THR A 56 6.57 10.08 9.07
CA THR A 56 5.17 10.45 9.35
C THR A 56 4.28 10.24 8.14
N TRP A 57 4.81 10.51 6.95
CA TRP A 57 4.11 10.26 5.70
C TRP A 57 3.83 8.77 5.47
N GLY A 58 4.85 7.91 5.62
CA GLY A 58 4.69 6.47 5.49
C GLY A 58 3.65 5.90 6.46
N LEU A 59 3.66 6.38 7.71
CA LEU A 59 2.68 5.96 8.72
C LEU A 59 1.26 6.41 8.36
N ALA A 60 1.09 7.65 7.89
CA ALA A 60 -0.22 8.18 7.51
C ALA A 60 -0.83 7.41 6.34
N VAL A 61 -0.02 7.10 5.31
CA VAL A 61 -0.46 6.28 4.17
C VAL A 61 -0.85 4.87 4.61
N SER A 62 -0.03 4.23 5.46
CA SER A 62 -0.34 2.89 5.98
C SER A 62 -1.64 2.85 6.79
N ALA A 63 -1.82 3.84 7.68
CA ALA A 63 -3.02 3.91 8.51
C ALA A 63 -4.28 4.16 7.67
N SER A 64 -4.20 5.03 6.66
CA SER A 64 -5.32 5.29 5.76
C SER A 64 -5.69 4.05 4.91
N THR A 65 -4.69 3.30 4.44
CA THR A 65 -4.93 2.06 3.69
C THR A 65 -5.55 0.98 4.58
N LEU A 66 -5.08 0.84 5.82
CA LEU A 66 -5.68 -0.08 6.79
C LEU A 66 -7.15 0.27 7.07
N PHE A 67 -7.45 1.55 7.26
CA PHE A 67 -8.83 2.01 7.49
C PHE A 67 -9.74 1.68 6.30
N THR A 68 -9.26 1.90 5.07
CA THR A 68 -10.00 1.55 3.84
C THR A 68 -10.20 0.04 3.72
N ALA A 69 -9.20 -0.78 4.06
CA ALA A 69 -9.31 -2.25 4.05
C ALA A 69 -10.35 -2.74 5.07
N ILE A 70 -10.37 -2.17 6.27
CA ILE A 70 -11.38 -2.47 7.30
C ILE A 70 -12.77 -2.07 6.81
N SER A 71 -12.92 -0.87 6.22
CA SER A 71 -14.20 -0.41 5.67
C SER A 71 -14.72 -1.33 4.57
N MET A 72 -13.82 -1.86 3.72
CA MET A 72 -14.15 -2.84 2.70
C MET A 72 -14.62 -4.17 3.32
N ALA A 73 -13.97 -4.63 4.37
CA ALA A 73 -14.35 -5.87 5.07
C ALA A 73 -15.71 -5.75 5.78
N LEU A 74 -16.02 -4.59 6.35
CA LEU A 74 -17.31 -4.33 6.98
C LEU A 74 -18.49 -4.29 5.98
N GLN A 75 -18.21 -3.88 4.75
CA GLN A 75 -19.19 -3.84 3.67
C GLN A 75 -19.29 -5.15 2.87
N TYR A 76 -18.39 -6.10 3.13
CA TYR A 76 -18.35 -7.38 2.43
C TYR A 76 -19.53 -8.26 2.82
N ASN A 77 -20.22 -8.86 1.86
CA ASN A 77 -21.31 -9.78 2.11
C ASN A 77 -20.78 -11.21 2.33
N TRP A 78 -20.63 -11.60 3.58
CA TRP A 78 -20.07 -12.90 3.97
C TRP A 78 -20.98 -14.10 3.62
N HIS A 79 -22.26 -13.86 3.40
CA HIS A 79 -23.24 -14.91 3.06
C HIS A 79 -23.31 -15.21 1.56
N GLN A 80 -22.78 -14.31 0.75
CA GLN A 80 -22.76 -14.47 -0.71
C GLN A 80 -21.40 -15.04 -1.12
N GLY A 81 -21.41 -16.30 -1.57
CA GLY A 81 -20.21 -16.93 -2.14
C GLY A 81 -19.82 -16.30 -3.47
N GLY A 82 -18.55 -16.46 -3.85
CA GLY A 82 -18.00 -15.97 -5.11
C GLY A 82 -17.28 -14.63 -5.03
N MET A 83 -16.85 -14.12 -6.18
CA MET A 83 -16.11 -12.86 -6.26
C MET A 83 -17.04 -11.65 -6.12
N GLN A 84 -16.68 -10.76 -5.23
CA GLN A 84 -17.32 -9.46 -5.03
C GLN A 84 -16.35 -8.35 -5.44
N TYR A 85 -16.85 -7.12 -5.54
CA TYR A 85 -16.03 -5.95 -5.93
C TYR A 85 -15.32 -6.13 -7.27
N LEU A 86 -15.98 -6.79 -8.23
CA LEU A 86 -15.39 -7.06 -9.53
C LEU A 86 -15.28 -5.76 -10.35
N VAL A 87 -14.05 -5.39 -10.66
CA VAL A 87 -13.74 -4.24 -11.52
C VAL A 87 -13.01 -4.76 -12.74
N THR A 88 -13.61 -4.59 -13.90
CA THR A 88 -13.03 -5.02 -15.16
C THR A 88 -12.56 -3.82 -15.98
N CYS A 89 -11.31 -3.83 -16.41
CA CYS A 89 -10.81 -2.86 -17.35
C CYS A 89 -11.29 -3.18 -18.77
N PRO A 90 -11.46 -2.18 -19.64
CA PRO A 90 -11.80 -2.42 -21.03
C PRO A 90 -10.79 -3.37 -21.68
N ARG A 91 -11.30 -4.30 -22.49
CA ARG A 91 -10.47 -5.26 -23.23
C ARG A 91 -9.50 -4.52 -24.16
N MET A 92 -8.21 -4.84 -24.07
CA MET A 92 -7.21 -4.26 -24.98
C MET A 92 -7.42 -4.80 -26.39
N PRO A 93 -7.67 -3.92 -27.37
CA PRO A 93 -7.79 -4.34 -28.77
C PRO A 93 -6.46 -4.94 -29.23
N GLY A 94 -6.49 -6.18 -29.73
CA GLY A 94 -5.33 -6.87 -30.30
C GLY A 94 -4.71 -7.97 -29.43
N LEU A 95 -4.80 -7.91 -28.09
CA LEU A 95 -4.22 -8.93 -27.20
C LEU A 95 -5.25 -9.88 -26.58
N ASN A 96 -6.52 -9.60 -26.74
CA ASN A 96 -7.65 -10.34 -26.13
C ASN A 96 -7.52 -10.52 -24.60
N ILE A 97 -6.74 -9.67 -23.94
CA ILE A 97 -6.49 -9.69 -22.50
C ILE A 97 -7.44 -8.68 -21.83
N GLN A 98 -8.12 -9.12 -20.80
CA GLN A 98 -8.99 -8.28 -19.97
C GLN A 98 -8.45 -8.29 -18.54
N PHE A 99 -7.90 -7.18 -18.10
CA PHE A 99 -7.48 -7.05 -16.73
C PHE A 99 -8.69 -6.88 -15.82
N SER A 100 -8.80 -7.71 -14.81
CA SER A 100 -9.88 -7.63 -13.85
C SER A 100 -9.35 -7.77 -12.42
N PHE A 101 -9.93 -6.97 -11.54
CA PHE A 101 -9.72 -7.04 -10.11
C PHE A 101 -10.99 -7.51 -9.45
N GLY A 102 -10.87 -8.35 -8.46
CA GLY A 102 -11.98 -8.85 -7.67
C GLY A 102 -11.50 -9.32 -6.31
N VAL A 103 -12.42 -9.51 -5.40
CA VAL A 103 -12.10 -9.94 -4.06
C VAL A 103 -13.07 -11.04 -3.66
N ASP A 104 -12.52 -12.20 -3.31
CA ASP A 104 -13.21 -13.29 -2.65
C ASP A 104 -12.94 -13.27 -1.14
N GLN A 105 -13.49 -14.19 -0.40
CA GLN A 105 -13.31 -14.27 1.05
C GLN A 105 -11.84 -14.46 1.44
N ILE A 106 -11.10 -15.26 0.69
CA ILE A 106 -9.68 -15.55 0.96
C ILE A 106 -8.84 -14.33 0.63
N SER A 107 -9.05 -13.72 -0.54
CA SER A 107 -8.38 -12.49 -0.95
C SER A 107 -8.61 -11.35 0.05
N LEU A 108 -9.83 -11.21 0.57
CA LEU A 108 -10.15 -10.19 1.56
C LEU A 108 -9.35 -10.38 2.84
N MET A 109 -9.21 -11.61 3.32
CA MET A 109 -8.40 -11.93 4.50
C MET A 109 -6.92 -11.60 4.27
N LEU A 110 -6.38 -11.91 3.08
CA LEU A 110 -5.00 -11.59 2.72
C LEU A 110 -4.78 -10.07 2.59
N VAL A 111 -5.74 -9.36 2.03
CA VAL A 111 -5.73 -7.89 1.96
C VAL A 111 -5.73 -7.28 3.36
N LEU A 112 -6.61 -7.74 4.26
CA LEU A 112 -6.66 -7.28 5.65
C LEU A 112 -5.36 -7.58 6.41
N LEU A 113 -4.82 -8.79 6.24
CA LEU A 113 -3.55 -9.18 6.84
C LEU A 113 -2.43 -8.25 6.37
N THR A 114 -2.31 -8.04 5.07
CA THR A 114 -1.29 -7.17 4.48
C THR A 114 -1.45 -5.72 4.96
N ALA A 115 -2.67 -5.19 4.93
CA ALA A 115 -2.97 -3.84 5.39
C ALA A 115 -2.71 -3.64 6.88
N SER A 116 -2.86 -4.69 7.72
CA SER A 116 -2.57 -4.63 9.16
C SER A 116 -1.09 -4.78 9.48
N LEU A 117 -0.36 -5.64 8.76
CA LEU A 117 1.07 -5.85 8.96
C LEU A 117 1.89 -4.65 8.48
N HIS A 118 1.44 -3.94 7.45
CA HIS A 118 2.19 -2.83 6.89
C HIS A 118 2.43 -1.67 7.88
N PRO A 119 1.46 -1.12 8.63
CA PRO A 119 1.70 -0.09 9.63
C PRO A 119 2.59 -0.60 10.79
N LEU A 120 2.54 -1.90 11.13
CA LEU A 120 3.44 -2.50 12.11
C LEU A 120 4.89 -2.49 11.60
N ALA A 121 5.11 -2.88 10.34
CA ALA A 121 6.42 -2.83 9.70
C ALA A 121 6.96 -1.38 9.60
N VAL A 122 6.10 -0.43 9.22
CA VAL A 122 6.45 1.00 9.19
C VAL A 122 6.85 1.49 10.58
N THR A 123 6.08 1.19 11.63
CA THR A 123 6.38 1.62 13.00
C THR A 123 7.66 0.98 13.53
N ALA A 124 7.91 -0.29 13.26
CA ALA A 124 9.14 -0.98 13.61
C ALA A 124 10.37 -0.32 12.96
N SER A 125 10.24 0.12 11.70
CA SER A 125 11.33 0.77 10.96
C SER A 125 11.62 2.21 11.42
N LEU A 126 10.70 2.87 12.16
CA LEU A 126 10.88 4.26 12.61
C LEU A 126 12.13 4.47 13.47
N ARG A 127 12.50 3.47 14.26
CA ARG A 127 13.66 3.51 15.17
C ARG A 127 14.97 3.18 14.46
N SER A 128 14.93 2.32 13.45
CA SER A 128 16.13 1.79 12.79
C SER A 128 16.57 2.62 11.57
N ILE A 129 15.62 3.24 10.86
CA ILE A 129 15.92 3.90 9.59
C ILE A 129 16.12 5.41 9.77
N HIS A 130 17.39 5.84 9.68
CA HIS A 130 17.79 7.26 9.77
C HIS A 130 18.31 7.80 8.44
N VAL A 131 18.90 6.94 7.61
CA VAL A 131 19.50 7.33 6.31
C VAL A 131 18.52 7.08 5.20
N ARG A 132 18.30 8.09 4.32
CA ARG A 132 17.39 8.03 3.18
C ARG A 132 15.98 7.54 3.54
N SER A 133 15.49 7.93 4.72
CA SER A 133 14.21 7.47 5.27
C SER A 133 13.04 7.67 4.29
N ARG A 134 13.02 8.76 3.53
CA ARG A 134 11.99 9.01 2.51
C ARG A 134 11.93 7.90 1.47
N GLN A 135 13.07 7.52 0.88
CA GLN A 135 13.12 6.45 -0.12
C GLN A 135 12.68 5.11 0.46
N HIS A 136 13.05 4.83 1.72
CA HIS A 136 12.63 3.63 2.41
C HIS A 136 11.11 3.52 2.51
N TYR A 137 10.45 4.55 3.05
CA TYR A 137 8.99 4.54 3.21
C TYR A 137 8.23 4.60 1.88
N THR A 138 8.79 5.26 0.85
CA THR A 138 8.23 5.21 -0.51
C THR A 138 8.27 3.79 -1.07
N ASN A 139 9.39 3.08 -0.92
CA ASN A 139 9.51 1.69 -1.35
C ASN A 139 8.60 0.74 -0.55
N MET A 140 8.42 0.98 0.75
CA MET A 140 7.46 0.21 1.56
C MET A 140 6.02 0.40 1.07
N ASN A 141 5.62 1.65 0.78
CA ASN A 141 4.29 1.92 0.23
C ASN A 141 4.11 1.32 -1.17
N LEU A 142 5.17 1.35 -2.00
CA LEU A 142 5.14 0.73 -3.33
C LEU A 142 5.00 -0.80 -3.23
N LEU A 143 5.70 -1.42 -2.28
CA LEU A 143 5.53 -2.84 -1.98
C LEU A 143 4.10 -3.16 -1.58
N LEU A 144 3.48 -2.31 -0.73
CA LEU A 144 2.09 -2.47 -0.34
C LEU A 144 1.15 -2.43 -1.54
N VAL A 145 1.32 -1.48 -2.47
CA VAL A 145 0.52 -1.41 -3.72
C VAL A 145 0.57 -2.72 -4.49
N PHE A 146 1.78 -3.24 -4.70
CA PHE A 146 1.96 -4.46 -5.49
C PHE A 146 1.41 -5.70 -4.77
N MET A 147 1.57 -5.80 -3.46
CA MET A 147 0.98 -6.90 -2.68
C MET A 147 -0.55 -6.86 -2.71
N LEU A 148 -1.16 -5.69 -2.53
CA LEU A 148 -2.61 -5.54 -2.66
C LEU A 148 -3.09 -5.90 -4.07
N GLY A 149 -2.37 -5.44 -5.11
CA GLY A 149 -2.67 -5.79 -6.50
C GLY A 149 -2.60 -7.29 -6.76
N THR A 150 -1.60 -7.98 -6.20
CA THR A 150 -1.46 -9.43 -6.28
C THR A 150 -2.68 -10.16 -5.70
N PHE A 151 -3.14 -9.76 -4.52
CA PHE A 151 -4.27 -10.43 -3.85
C PHE A 151 -5.63 -10.10 -4.45
N MET A 152 -5.74 -9.01 -5.19
CA MET A 152 -6.98 -8.58 -5.83
C MET A 152 -7.04 -8.93 -7.33
N ALA A 153 -5.95 -9.42 -7.92
CA ALA A 153 -5.91 -9.84 -9.31
C ALA A 153 -6.76 -11.10 -9.52
N THR A 154 -7.69 -11.06 -10.48
CA THR A 154 -8.52 -12.22 -10.85
C THR A 154 -7.96 -12.96 -12.05
N ASP A 155 -7.02 -12.34 -12.77
CA ASP A 155 -6.33 -12.89 -13.92
C ASP A 155 -4.91 -13.33 -13.53
N LEU A 156 -4.50 -14.50 -14.01
CA LEU A 156 -3.18 -15.08 -13.73
C LEU A 156 -2.03 -14.20 -14.23
N LEU A 157 -2.21 -13.57 -15.39
CA LEU A 157 -1.20 -12.66 -15.95
C LEU A 157 -1.02 -11.42 -15.06
N LEU A 158 -2.14 -10.85 -14.61
CA LEU A 158 -2.14 -9.69 -13.74
C LEU A 158 -1.56 -10.02 -12.36
N PHE A 159 -1.94 -11.18 -11.81
CA PHE A 159 -1.35 -11.72 -10.57
C PHE A 159 0.16 -11.82 -10.69
N TYR A 160 0.65 -12.47 -11.75
CA TYR A 160 2.08 -12.66 -11.98
C TYR A 160 2.82 -11.32 -12.14
N ALA A 161 2.24 -10.39 -12.89
CA ALA A 161 2.82 -9.06 -13.09
C ALA A 161 2.98 -8.27 -11.78
N PHE A 162 1.95 -8.26 -10.91
CA PHE A 162 2.02 -7.60 -9.61
C PHE A 162 2.98 -8.33 -8.66
N PHE A 163 2.98 -9.66 -8.68
CA PHE A 163 3.90 -10.46 -7.88
C PHE A 163 5.37 -10.17 -8.24
N GLU A 164 5.73 -10.18 -9.53
CA GLU A 164 7.08 -9.81 -9.97
C GLU A 164 7.42 -8.36 -9.62
N ALA A 165 6.49 -7.45 -9.86
CA ALA A 165 6.70 -6.04 -9.53
C ALA A 165 6.96 -5.82 -8.04
N SER A 166 6.42 -6.65 -7.16
CA SER A 166 6.65 -6.58 -5.71
C SER A 166 8.10 -6.89 -5.31
N LEU A 167 8.81 -7.68 -6.10
CA LEU A 167 10.21 -8.02 -5.86
C LEU A 167 11.14 -6.82 -6.01
N VAL A 168 10.77 -5.85 -6.87
CA VAL A 168 11.59 -4.66 -7.12
C VAL A 168 11.76 -3.80 -5.86
N PRO A 169 10.70 -3.29 -5.20
CA PRO A 169 10.84 -2.54 -3.96
C PRO A 169 11.44 -3.38 -2.83
N LEU A 170 11.13 -4.69 -2.77
CA LEU A 170 11.72 -5.60 -1.80
C LEU A 170 13.25 -5.69 -1.96
N PHE A 171 13.73 -5.84 -3.20
CA PHE A 171 15.16 -5.85 -3.50
C PHE A 171 15.84 -4.56 -3.03
N PHE A 172 15.24 -3.39 -3.29
CA PHE A 172 15.78 -2.12 -2.83
C PHE A 172 15.79 -2.01 -1.30
N ILE A 173 14.71 -2.44 -0.61
CA ILE A 173 14.62 -2.41 0.85
C ILE A 173 15.74 -3.29 1.45
N VAL A 174 15.90 -4.52 0.98
CA VAL A 174 16.90 -5.45 1.49
C VAL A 174 18.32 -4.99 1.12
N GLY A 175 18.53 -4.58 -0.12
CA GLY A 175 19.87 -4.21 -0.61
C GLY A 175 20.46 -2.95 0.04
N PHE A 176 19.62 -1.92 0.25
CA PHE A 176 20.13 -0.64 0.76
C PHE A 176 20.11 -0.51 2.28
N TRP A 177 19.15 -1.13 2.97
CA TRP A 177 18.99 -0.92 4.42
C TRP A 177 19.38 -2.14 5.26
N VAL A 178 19.11 -3.36 4.82
CA VAL A 178 19.50 -4.58 5.56
C VAL A 178 20.99 -4.89 5.37
N GLY A 179 21.56 -4.63 4.19
CA GLY A 179 22.98 -4.92 3.89
C GLY A 179 23.99 -4.12 4.72
N LYS A 180 23.64 -2.92 5.20
CA LYS A 180 24.52 -2.10 6.04
C LYS A 180 24.63 -2.55 7.48
N GLU A 181 23.59 -3.11 8.05
CA GLU A 181 23.61 -3.67 9.42
C GLU A 181 24.46 -4.94 9.46
N ARG A 182 24.40 -5.80 8.44
CA ARG A 182 25.28 -6.98 8.32
C ARG A 182 26.76 -6.62 8.23
N ARG A 183 27.10 -5.52 7.56
CA ARG A 183 28.50 -5.05 7.50
C ARG A 183 29.00 -4.55 8.86
N ARG A 184 28.15 -3.93 9.67
CA ARG A 184 28.52 -3.50 11.02
C ARG A 184 28.66 -4.68 11.97
N ALA A 185 27.77 -5.69 11.90
CA ALA A 185 27.86 -6.90 12.72
C ALA A 185 29.01 -7.83 12.33
N ALA A 186 29.54 -7.71 11.10
CA ALA A 186 30.70 -8.51 10.65
C ALA A 186 32.06 -7.86 10.97
N VAL A 187 32.09 -6.61 11.43
CA VAL A 187 33.32 -5.85 11.75
C VAL A 187 33.53 -5.70 13.28
N THR A 188 32.55 -6.14 14.07
CA THR A 188 32.68 -6.28 15.55
C THR A 188 32.85 -7.72 15.93
#